data_13a37ae6f017f9153f59aaaa1a8fe586
#
_entry.id   13a37ae6f017f9153f59aaaa1a8fe586
#
_cell.length_a   1.000
_cell.length_b   1.000
_cell.length_c   1.000
_cell.angle_alpha   90.00
_cell.angle_beta   90.00
_cell.angle_gamma   90.00
#
_symmetry.space_group_name_H-M   'P 1'
#
loop_
_entity.id
_entity.type
_entity.pdbx_description
1 polymer ?
#
loop_
_entity_poly.entity_id
_entity_poly.type
_entity_poly.pdbx_seq_one_letter_code
_entity_poly.pdbx_strand_id
1 'polypeptide(L)'
;MRTVKVRNTVLGEGLPKICVPITGTSEMEIKTQAEAAALAGADLVEWRADYLKPALLNEIMERTFSTIRGILGEIPLIFTVRTSREGGNGEISREDYVKLYKKAAALGQAGLIDLEVGALGNDGHEPGEVIRQVQQAGALVLASNH
;
A
#
# COMPACT_ATOMS: atom_id res chain seq x y z
N MET A 1 5.40 -12.97 21.34
CA MET A 1 4.97 -11.90 20.40
C MET A 1 4.63 -12.58 19.07
N ARG A 2 3.55 -12.17 18.40
CA ARG A 2 3.23 -12.74 17.09
C ARG A 2 4.04 -12.04 16.01
N THR A 3 4.70 -12.80 15.16
CA THR A 3 5.45 -12.28 14.00
C THR A 3 4.61 -12.39 12.73
N VAL A 4 4.89 -11.53 11.77
CA VAL A 4 4.27 -11.56 10.44
C VAL A 4 5.37 -11.66 9.39
N LYS A 5 5.32 -12.70 8.58
CA LYS A 5 6.24 -12.87 7.46
C LYS A 5 5.64 -12.30 6.18
N VAL A 6 6.38 -11.39 5.55
CA VAL A 6 6.04 -10.80 4.26
C VAL A 6 7.25 -10.95 3.35
N ARG A 7 7.14 -11.81 2.35
CA ARG A 7 8.27 -12.17 1.46
C ARG A 7 9.51 -12.60 2.25
N ASN A 8 10.64 -11.91 2.09
CA ASN A 8 11.89 -12.21 2.80
C ASN A 8 12.00 -11.55 4.18
N THR A 9 11.02 -10.76 4.59
CA THR A 9 11.08 -9.96 5.82
C THR A 9 10.13 -10.52 6.87
N VAL A 10 10.62 -10.62 8.12
CA VAL A 10 9.81 -10.97 9.29
C VAL A 10 9.63 -9.72 10.15
N LEU A 11 8.37 -9.31 10.33
CA LEU A 11 8.00 -8.19 11.18
C LEU A 11 7.71 -8.70 12.61
N GLY A 12 8.14 -7.95 13.60
CA GLY A 12 7.92 -8.25 15.02
C GLY A 12 9.01 -9.08 15.68
N GLU A 13 10.15 -9.33 15.00
CA GLU A 13 11.33 -9.92 15.61
C GLU A 13 12.63 -9.27 15.11
N GLY A 14 13.70 -9.40 15.89
CA GLY A 14 15.02 -8.85 15.58
C GLY A 14 15.07 -7.33 15.69
N LEU A 15 15.92 -6.72 14.86
CA LEU A 15 16.03 -5.25 14.80
C LEU A 15 14.80 -4.62 14.13
N PRO A 16 14.45 -3.38 14.51
CA PRO A 16 13.43 -2.60 13.81
C PRO A 16 13.71 -2.53 12.31
N LYS A 17 12.66 -2.69 11.50
CA LYS A 17 12.77 -2.65 10.04
C LYS A 17 12.67 -1.21 9.54
N ILE A 18 13.47 -0.89 8.52
CA ILE A 18 13.47 0.41 7.86
C ILE A 18 12.49 0.35 6.68
N CYS A 19 11.43 1.16 6.75
CA CYS A 19 10.47 1.34 5.68
C CYS A 19 10.72 2.67 4.97
N VAL A 20 10.92 2.63 3.65
CA VAL A 20 11.16 3.83 2.83
C VAL A 20 9.92 4.14 2.00
N PRO A 21 9.31 5.35 2.14
CA PRO A 21 8.17 5.74 1.33
C PRO A 21 8.58 6.19 -0.08
N ILE A 22 7.77 5.82 -1.06
CA ILE A 22 7.80 6.32 -2.44
C ILE A 22 6.63 7.28 -2.61
N THR A 23 6.91 8.54 -2.97
CA THR A 23 5.94 9.64 -3.05
C THR A 23 5.91 10.29 -4.43
N GLY A 24 6.38 9.61 -5.46
CA GLY A 24 6.44 10.14 -6.82
C GLY A 24 5.06 10.52 -7.37
N THR A 25 5.01 11.61 -8.12
CA THR A 25 3.81 12.15 -8.77
C THR A 25 3.69 11.72 -10.24
N SER A 26 4.66 10.93 -10.71
CA SER A 26 4.70 10.34 -12.05
C SER A 26 5.31 8.94 -11.99
N GLU A 27 5.05 8.12 -13.03
CA GLU A 27 5.64 6.77 -13.12
C GLU A 27 7.18 6.80 -13.12
N MET A 28 7.78 7.83 -13.74
CA MET A 28 9.23 8.01 -13.76
C MET A 28 9.79 8.27 -12.36
N GLU A 29 9.17 9.17 -11.60
CA GLU A 29 9.59 9.47 -10.23
C GLU A 29 9.42 8.26 -9.31
N ILE A 30 8.29 7.55 -9.42
CA ILE A 30 8.03 6.32 -8.66
C ILE A 30 9.11 5.29 -8.94
N LYS A 31 9.45 5.07 -10.21
CA LYS A 31 10.52 4.16 -10.62
C LYS A 31 11.87 4.56 -10.00
N THR A 32 12.26 5.81 -10.16
CA THR A 32 13.55 6.32 -9.64
C THR A 32 13.64 6.19 -8.12
N GLN A 33 12.55 6.49 -7.41
CA GLN A 33 12.51 6.35 -5.95
C GLN A 33 12.54 4.88 -5.50
N ALA A 34 11.90 3.98 -6.23
CA ALA A 34 11.97 2.54 -5.97
C ALA A 34 13.40 2.00 -6.14
N GLU A 35 14.08 2.41 -7.20
CA GLU A 35 15.49 2.06 -7.45
C GLU A 35 16.40 2.56 -6.32
N ALA A 36 16.20 3.81 -5.88
CA ALA A 36 16.95 4.40 -4.78
C ALA A 36 16.71 3.67 -3.46
N ALA A 37 15.46 3.33 -3.14
CA ALA A 37 15.10 2.60 -1.92
C ALA A 37 15.71 1.19 -1.91
N ALA A 38 15.66 0.48 -3.03
CA ALA A 38 16.27 -0.85 -3.16
C ALA A 38 17.79 -0.80 -3.00
N LEU A 39 18.45 0.18 -3.64
CA LEU A 39 19.89 0.39 -3.54
C LEU A 39 20.35 0.75 -2.11
N ALA A 40 19.52 1.52 -1.40
CA ALA A 40 19.78 1.89 0.00
C ALA A 40 19.58 0.74 0.99
N GLY A 41 19.09 -0.42 0.55
CA GLY A 41 18.87 -1.58 1.40
C GLY A 41 17.66 -1.45 2.32
N ALA A 42 16.56 -0.84 1.84
CA ALA A 42 15.31 -0.78 2.60
C ALA A 42 14.80 -2.19 2.95
N ASP A 43 14.32 -2.38 4.18
CA ASP A 43 13.67 -3.63 4.59
C ASP A 43 12.25 -3.76 4.03
N LEU A 44 11.55 -2.62 3.89
CA LEU A 44 10.23 -2.49 3.26
C LEU A 44 10.19 -1.20 2.45
N VAL A 45 9.30 -1.16 1.48
CA VAL A 45 8.98 0.05 0.72
C VAL A 45 7.48 0.30 0.82
N GLU A 46 7.09 1.55 1.06
CA GLU A 46 5.69 1.98 1.04
C GLU A 46 5.43 2.81 -0.22
N TRP A 47 4.51 2.36 -1.06
CA TRP A 47 4.04 3.21 -2.16
C TRP A 47 2.89 4.09 -1.69
N ARG A 48 3.16 5.37 -1.50
CA ARG A 48 2.20 6.44 -1.19
C ARG A 48 1.49 6.87 -2.47
N ALA A 49 0.52 6.06 -2.86
CA ALA A 49 -0.23 6.25 -4.10
C ALA A 49 -1.17 7.46 -4.08
N ASP A 50 -1.41 8.04 -2.90
CA ASP A 50 -2.17 9.28 -2.71
C ASP A 50 -1.50 10.54 -3.30
N TYR A 51 -0.23 10.47 -3.69
CA TYR A 51 0.43 11.53 -4.44
C TYR A 51 0.01 11.57 -5.92
N LEU A 52 -0.68 10.53 -6.40
CA LEU A 52 -1.33 10.51 -7.71
C LEU A 52 -2.82 10.86 -7.59
N LYS A 53 -3.35 11.56 -8.59
CA LYS A 53 -4.80 11.79 -8.68
C LYS A 53 -5.51 10.43 -8.84
N PRO A 54 -6.69 10.22 -8.22
CA PRO A 54 -7.36 8.93 -8.24
C PRO A 54 -7.61 8.35 -9.65
N ALA A 55 -7.98 9.19 -10.62
CA ALA A 55 -8.19 8.76 -12.00
C ALA A 55 -6.90 8.22 -12.64
N LEU A 56 -5.78 8.93 -12.48
CA LEU A 56 -4.47 8.51 -12.97
C LEU A 56 -4.01 7.24 -12.25
N LEU A 57 -4.14 7.19 -10.92
CA LEU A 57 -3.79 6.02 -10.15
C LEU A 57 -4.54 4.77 -10.64
N ASN A 58 -5.84 4.88 -10.88
CA ASN A 58 -6.63 3.76 -11.38
C ASN A 58 -6.18 3.29 -12.77
N GLU A 59 -5.76 4.21 -13.63
CA GLU A 59 -5.26 3.91 -14.98
C GLU A 59 -3.90 3.19 -14.96
N ILE A 60 -2.94 3.69 -14.15
CA ILE A 60 -1.55 3.24 -14.20
C ILE A 60 -1.19 2.17 -13.15
N MET A 61 -2.10 1.85 -12.23
CA MET A 61 -1.83 1.02 -11.05
C MET A 61 -1.14 -0.30 -11.39
N GLU A 62 -1.67 -1.05 -12.35
CA GLU A 62 -1.16 -2.38 -12.69
C GLU A 62 0.28 -2.33 -13.20
N ARG A 63 0.56 -1.45 -14.17
CA ARG A 63 1.91 -1.31 -14.73
C ARG A 63 2.90 -0.72 -13.73
N THR A 64 2.43 0.18 -12.85
CA THR A 64 3.25 0.74 -11.78
C THR A 64 3.61 -0.32 -10.75
N PHE A 65 2.67 -1.14 -10.32
CA PHE A 65 2.96 -2.29 -9.47
C PHE A 65 3.98 -3.24 -10.10
N SER A 66 3.82 -3.56 -11.38
CA SER A 66 4.77 -4.42 -12.10
C SER A 66 6.17 -3.83 -12.14
N THR A 67 6.28 -2.53 -12.38
CA THR A 67 7.56 -1.80 -12.38
C THR A 67 8.21 -1.84 -11.00
N ILE A 68 7.48 -1.46 -9.95
CA ILE A 68 7.99 -1.47 -8.57
C ILE A 68 8.41 -2.89 -8.17
N ARG A 69 7.61 -3.91 -8.48
CA ARG A 69 7.91 -5.28 -8.12
C ARG A 69 9.16 -5.81 -8.82
N GLY A 70 9.35 -5.46 -10.09
CA GLY A 70 10.56 -5.80 -10.84
C GLY A 70 11.84 -5.21 -10.22
N ILE A 71 11.73 -4.01 -9.65
CA ILE A 71 12.84 -3.32 -8.98
C ILE A 71 13.10 -3.89 -7.59
N LEU A 72 12.05 -4.06 -6.78
CA LEU A 72 12.17 -4.46 -5.38
C LEU A 72 12.50 -5.94 -5.19
N GLY A 73 12.21 -6.81 -6.17
CA GLY A 73 12.41 -8.25 -6.02
C GLY A 73 11.67 -8.80 -4.80
N GLU A 74 12.39 -9.26 -3.78
CA GLU A 74 11.83 -9.83 -2.55
C GLU A 74 11.57 -8.80 -1.43
N ILE A 75 11.93 -7.52 -1.62
CA ILE A 75 11.62 -6.48 -0.64
C ILE A 75 10.09 -6.31 -0.57
N PRO A 76 9.47 -6.40 0.62
CA PRO A 76 8.04 -6.20 0.78
C PRO A 76 7.58 -4.81 0.34
N LEU A 77 6.41 -4.75 -0.30
CA LEU A 77 5.76 -3.51 -0.70
C LEU A 77 4.48 -3.33 0.11
N ILE A 78 4.34 -2.15 0.72
CA ILE A 78 3.09 -1.67 1.32
C ILE A 78 2.40 -0.76 0.29
N PHE A 79 1.13 -1.00 0.03
CA PHE A 79 0.30 -0.09 -0.77
C PHE A 79 -0.52 0.80 0.15
N THR A 80 -0.38 2.12 0.01
CA THR A 80 -1.05 3.11 0.85
C THR A 80 -1.69 4.20 0.00
N VAL A 81 -2.96 4.47 0.23
CA VAL A 81 -3.64 5.70 -0.18
C VAL A 81 -4.04 6.45 1.09
N ARG A 82 -3.18 7.36 1.54
CA ARG A 82 -3.47 8.21 2.70
C ARG A 82 -4.47 9.27 2.31
N THR A 83 -5.67 9.20 2.89
CA THR A 83 -6.73 10.15 2.59
C THR A 83 -6.47 11.53 3.20
N SER A 84 -7.06 12.57 2.63
CA SER A 84 -6.98 13.93 3.19
C SER A 84 -7.58 14.01 4.60
N ARG A 85 -8.49 13.11 4.95
CA ARG A 85 -9.08 13.01 6.31
C ARG A 85 -8.06 12.62 7.35
N GLU A 86 -7.04 11.84 6.96
CA GLU A 86 -5.96 11.38 7.83
C GLU A 86 -4.60 12.02 7.46
N GLY A 87 -4.63 13.23 6.91
CA GLY A 87 -3.44 14.06 6.65
C GLY A 87 -2.67 13.73 5.38
N GLY A 88 -3.21 12.93 4.48
CA GLY A 88 -2.63 12.62 3.16
C GLY A 88 -3.16 13.51 2.05
N ASN A 89 -2.86 13.14 0.80
CA ASN A 89 -3.26 13.85 -0.41
C ASN A 89 -4.47 13.21 -1.12
N GLY A 90 -4.92 12.05 -0.65
CA GLY A 90 -5.98 11.27 -1.29
C GLY A 90 -7.36 11.91 -1.13
N GLU A 91 -7.81 12.65 -2.15
CA GLU A 91 -9.19 13.10 -2.26
C GLU A 91 -10.00 12.05 -3.00
N ILE A 92 -10.54 11.09 -2.28
CA ILE A 92 -11.25 9.95 -2.84
C ILE A 92 -12.53 9.70 -2.04
N SER A 93 -13.62 9.35 -2.75
CA SER A 93 -14.84 8.89 -2.09
C SER A 93 -14.58 7.54 -1.41
N ARG A 94 -15.37 7.22 -0.38
CA ARG A 94 -15.25 5.94 0.29
C ARG A 94 -15.50 4.76 -0.67
N GLU A 95 -16.49 4.87 -1.52
CA GLU A 95 -16.82 3.82 -2.48
C GLU A 95 -15.64 3.56 -3.44
N ASP A 96 -15.03 4.62 -3.97
CA ASP A 96 -13.88 4.50 -4.84
C ASP A 96 -12.63 4.01 -4.10
N TYR A 97 -12.46 4.41 -2.83
CA TYR A 97 -11.41 3.90 -1.96
C TYR A 97 -11.51 2.38 -1.81
N VAL A 98 -12.69 1.85 -1.49
CA VAL A 98 -12.91 0.41 -1.34
C VAL A 98 -12.66 -0.32 -2.68
N LYS A 99 -13.15 0.21 -3.80
CA LYS A 99 -12.91 -0.37 -5.14
C LYS A 99 -11.43 -0.43 -5.48
N LEU A 100 -10.72 0.67 -5.19
CA LEU A 100 -9.28 0.80 -5.45
C LEU A 100 -8.47 -0.24 -4.66
N TYR A 101 -8.80 -0.40 -3.39
CA TYR A 101 -8.12 -1.36 -2.51
C TYR A 101 -8.40 -2.81 -2.89
N LYS A 102 -9.63 -3.14 -3.29
CA LYS A 102 -9.95 -4.47 -3.83
C LYS A 102 -9.17 -4.76 -5.11
N LYS A 103 -9.04 -3.78 -6.00
CA LYS A 103 -8.22 -3.90 -7.22
C LYS A 103 -6.75 -4.13 -6.87
N ALA A 104 -6.19 -3.31 -5.98
CA ALA A 104 -4.80 -3.47 -5.53
C ALA A 104 -4.52 -4.85 -4.92
N ALA A 105 -5.43 -5.34 -4.08
CA ALA A 105 -5.33 -6.67 -3.49
C ALA A 105 -5.40 -7.78 -4.56
N ALA A 106 -6.32 -7.68 -5.52
CA ALA A 106 -6.49 -8.67 -6.59
C ALA A 106 -5.27 -8.75 -7.53
N LEU A 107 -4.53 -7.66 -7.71
CA LEU A 107 -3.27 -7.64 -8.48
C LEU A 107 -2.14 -8.42 -7.79
N GLY A 108 -2.22 -8.66 -6.48
CA GLY A 108 -1.31 -9.54 -5.75
C GLY A 108 0.15 -9.08 -5.65
N GLN A 109 0.45 -7.82 -5.97
CA GLN A 109 1.81 -7.30 -6.02
C GLN A 109 2.24 -6.66 -4.68
N ALA A 110 1.29 -6.11 -3.93
CA ALA A 110 1.54 -5.61 -2.57
C ALA A 110 1.54 -6.78 -1.57
N GLY A 111 2.57 -6.84 -0.74
CA GLY A 111 2.62 -7.79 0.37
C GLY A 111 1.73 -7.36 1.54
N LEU A 112 1.61 -6.04 1.73
CA LEU A 112 0.79 -5.40 2.74
C LEU A 112 -0.06 -4.30 2.09
N ILE A 113 -1.28 -4.14 2.60
CA ILE A 113 -2.20 -3.07 2.22
C ILE A 113 -2.56 -2.27 3.47
N ASP A 114 -2.27 -0.97 3.45
CA ASP A 114 -2.63 -0.05 4.53
C ASP A 114 -4.08 0.39 4.37
N LEU A 115 -4.93 -0.01 5.30
CA LEU A 115 -6.36 0.37 5.35
C LEU A 115 -6.61 1.32 6.50
N GLU A 116 -7.08 2.53 6.20
CA GLU A 116 -7.52 3.51 7.19
C GLU A 116 -8.86 3.08 7.80
N VAL A 117 -8.84 2.69 9.06
CA VAL A 117 -10.04 2.23 9.77
C VAL A 117 -11.08 3.34 9.88
N GLY A 118 -10.62 4.59 10.10
CA GLY A 118 -11.49 5.76 10.16
C GLY A 118 -12.18 6.10 8.83
N ALA A 119 -11.51 5.86 7.71
CA ALA A 119 -12.08 6.06 6.37
C ALA A 119 -13.21 5.06 6.04
N LEU A 120 -13.23 3.93 6.73
CA LEU A 120 -14.22 2.86 6.55
C LEU A 120 -15.42 2.97 7.51
N GLY A 121 -15.38 3.85 8.52
CA GLY A 121 -16.42 3.97 9.54
C GLY A 121 -17.60 4.85 9.15
N ASN A 122 -18.80 4.48 9.59
CA ASN A 122 -20.09 5.18 9.74
C ASN A 122 -21.17 5.04 8.67
N ASP A 123 -20.97 4.37 7.52
CA ASP A 123 -22.02 4.28 6.48
C ASP A 123 -22.57 2.86 6.26
N GLY A 124 -22.64 2.05 7.31
CA GLY A 124 -23.28 0.72 7.25
C GLY A 124 -22.40 -0.42 6.76
N HIS A 125 -21.15 -0.16 6.38
CA HIS A 125 -20.17 -1.20 6.15
C HIS A 125 -19.18 -1.24 7.32
N GLU A 126 -19.14 -2.35 8.02
CA GLU A 126 -18.14 -2.51 9.08
C GLU A 126 -16.72 -2.59 8.47
N PRO A 127 -15.74 -1.85 9.04
CA PRO A 127 -14.34 -1.94 8.61
C PRO A 127 -13.84 -3.38 8.48
N GLY A 128 -14.29 -4.25 9.39
CA GLY A 128 -13.95 -5.67 9.38
C GLY A 128 -14.37 -6.43 8.13
N GLU A 129 -15.43 -6.01 7.43
CA GLU A 129 -15.86 -6.65 6.18
C GLU A 129 -14.90 -6.31 5.04
N VAL A 130 -14.52 -5.05 4.90
CA VAL A 130 -13.56 -4.62 3.88
C VAL A 130 -12.20 -5.28 4.12
N ILE A 131 -11.75 -5.33 5.37
CA ILE A 131 -10.52 -6.02 5.75
C ILE A 131 -10.58 -7.49 5.32
N ARG A 132 -11.67 -8.20 5.64
CA ARG A 132 -11.85 -9.61 5.22
C ARG A 132 -11.81 -9.78 3.71
N GLN A 133 -12.46 -8.90 2.95
CA GLN A 133 -12.46 -8.96 1.48
C GLN A 133 -11.06 -8.76 0.90
N VAL A 134 -10.28 -7.84 1.44
CA VAL A 134 -8.88 -7.61 1.03
C VAL A 134 -8.01 -8.83 1.39
N GLN A 135 -8.20 -9.40 2.57
CA GLN A 135 -7.50 -10.61 3.01
C GLN A 135 -7.86 -11.84 2.15
N GLN A 136 -9.12 -11.98 1.76
CA GLN A 136 -9.57 -13.06 0.86
C GLN A 136 -8.94 -12.95 -0.52
N ALA A 137 -8.60 -11.74 -0.97
CA ALA A 137 -7.82 -11.53 -2.20
C ALA A 137 -6.32 -11.85 -2.05
N GLY A 138 -5.87 -12.27 -0.85
CA GLY A 138 -4.51 -12.75 -0.59
C GLY A 138 -3.54 -11.71 -0.03
N ALA A 139 -3.97 -10.49 0.25
CA ALA A 139 -3.12 -9.46 0.85
C ALA A 139 -3.17 -9.48 2.39
N LEU A 140 -2.04 -9.16 3.03
CA LEU A 140 -2.03 -8.82 4.45
C LEU A 140 -2.49 -7.38 4.65
N VAL A 141 -3.21 -7.13 5.74
CA VAL A 141 -3.75 -5.79 6.05
C VAL A 141 -2.99 -5.16 7.21
N LEU A 142 -2.55 -3.93 7.00
CA LEU A 142 -2.10 -3.01 8.02
C LEU A 142 -3.25 -2.04 8.31
N ALA A 143 -3.91 -2.21 9.45
CA ALA A 143 -4.97 -1.30 9.88
C ALA A 143 -4.36 -0.03 10.48
N SER A 144 -4.68 1.12 9.91
CA SER A 144 -4.12 2.41 10.32
C SER A 144 -5.19 3.40 10.78
N ASN A 145 -4.78 4.36 11.60
CA ASN A 145 -5.59 5.47 12.06
C ASN A 145 -4.66 6.62 12.48
N HIS A 146 -4.89 7.82 11.95
CA HIS A 146 -4.04 9.00 12.16
C HIS A 146 -4.83 10.19 12.68
#